data_4fe41cf9dfa97e1b05337d6eea1493b7
#
_entry.id   4fe41cf9dfa97e1b05337d6eea1493b7
#
_cell.length_a   1.000
_cell.length_b   1.000
_cell.length_c   1.000
_cell.angle_alpha   90.00
_cell.angle_beta   90.00
_cell.angle_gamma   90.00
#
_symmetry.space_group_name_H-M   'P 1'
#
loop_
_entity.id
_entity.type
_entity.pdbx_description
1 polymer ?
#
loop_
_entity_poly.entity_id
_entity_poly.type
_entity_poly.pdbx_seq_one_letter_code
_entity_poly.pdbx_strand_id
1 'polypeptide(L)'
;AGVHELILRLPDGYETEVGDGGLMLSGGQRQRIALARALYGDPFLVVLDEPNSNLDSEGERALIHAIARVRARGGIVVVIAHRPAVLQAVDHMLVLNEGRMQAFGTTAAVLPLLVPKAAQPAPARRKRKKDAEPRQNA
;
A
#
# COMPACT_ATOMS: atom_id res chain seq x y z
N ALA A 1 2.05 -13.27 -7.10
CA ALA A 1 0.77 -12.55 -7.27
C ALA A 1 -0.40 -13.21 -6.51
N GLY A 2 -0.21 -14.46 -6.01
CA GLY A 2 -1.23 -15.17 -5.23
C GLY A 2 -2.50 -15.50 -6.01
N VAL A 3 -2.40 -15.76 -7.31
CA VAL A 3 -3.57 -16.02 -8.19
C VAL A 3 -3.83 -17.50 -8.46
N HIS A 4 -2.89 -18.40 -8.16
CA HIS A 4 -3.03 -19.81 -8.47
C HIS A 4 -4.29 -20.41 -7.83
N GLU A 5 -4.41 -20.30 -6.51
CA GLU A 5 -5.56 -20.78 -5.77
C GLU A 5 -6.88 -20.09 -6.18
N LEU A 6 -6.81 -18.83 -6.58
CA LEU A 6 -7.96 -18.11 -7.11
C LEU A 6 -8.42 -18.73 -8.42
N ILE A 7 -7.48 -19.02 -9.35
CA ILE A 7 -7.79 -19.62 -10.65
C ILE A 7 -8.35 -21.03 -10.49
N LEU A 8 -7.77 -21.84 -9.59
CA LEU A 8 -8.27 -23.20 -9.32
C LEU A 8 -9.70 -23.26 -8.77
N ARG A 9 -10.21 -22.16 -8.19
CA ARG A 9 -11.60 -22.05 -7.72
C ARG A 9 -12.58 -21.60 -8.80
N LEU A 10 -12.10 -21.21 -9.97
CA LEU A 10 -12.98 -20.94 -11.12
C LEU A 10 -13.54 -22.26 -11.68
N PRO A 11 -14.71 -22.25 -12.34
CA PRO A 11 -15.39 -23.47 -12.80
C PRO A 11 -14.50 -24.42 -13.58
N ASP A 12 -13.68 -23.90 -14.49
CA ASP A 12 -12.80 -24.68 -15.37
C ASP A 12 -11.32 -24.36 -15.10
N GLY A 13 -10.99 -23.83 -13.92
CA GLY A 13 -9.62 -23.50 -13.54
C GLY A 13 -8.96 -22.55 -14.55
N TYR A 14 -7.80 -22.94 -15.07
CA TYR A 14 -7.06 -22.15 -16.07
C TYR A 14 -7.72 -22.08 -17.44
N GLU A 15 -8.64 -23.01 -17.75
CA GLU A 15 -9.40 -23.05 -19.01
C GLU A 15 -10.71 -22.23 -18.92
N THR A 16 -10.96 -21.57 -17.80
CA THR A 16 -12.17 -20.78 -17.61
C THR A 16 -12.22 -19.62 -18.60
N GLU A 17 -13.28 -19.58 -19.42
CA GLU A 17 -13.56 -18.43 -20.28
C GLU A 17 -14.00 -17.23 -19.42
N VAL A 18 -13.18 -16.20 -19.39
CA VAL A 18 -13.43 -15.01 -18.55
C VAL A 18 -14.20 -13.89 -19.25
N GLY A 19 -14.54 -14.10 -20.53
CA GLY A 19 -15.25 -13.13 -21.37
C GLY A 19 -14.38 -11.90 -21.73
N ASP A 20 -14.93 -11.04 -22.58
CA ASP A 20 -14.26 -9.82 -23.01
C ASP A 20 -13.91 -8.92 -21.83
N GLY A 21 -12.65 -8.51 -21.73
CA GLY A 21 -12.16 -7.69 -20.62
C GLY A 21 -12.27 -8.34 -19.23
N GLY A 22 -12.54 -9.66 -19.15
CA GLY A 22 -12.69 -10.37 -17.88
C GLY A 22 -14.01 -10.08 -17.16
N LEU A 23 -15.10 -9.83 -17.89
CA LEU A 23 -16.41 -9.49 -17.32
C LEU A 23 -16.98 -10.55 -16.37
N MET A 24 -16.60 -11.82 -16.55
CA MET A 24 -17.00 -12.92 -15.67
C MET A 24 -16.30 -12.92 -14.32
N LEU A 25 -15.27 -12.09 -14.14
CA LEU A 25 -14.49 -11.99 -12.92
C LEU A 25 -14.92 -10.78 -12.07
N SER A 26 -14.84 -10.90 -10.75
CA SER A 26 -14.95 -9.73 -9.87
C SER A 26 -13.82 -8.73 -10.12
N GLY A 27 -14.00 -7.47 -9.71
CA GLY A 27 -12.95 -6.45 -9.82
C GLY A 27 -11.64 -6.86 -9.15
N GLY A 28 -11.70 -7.47 -7.96
CA GLY A 28 -10.52 -7.96 -7.24
C GLY A 28 -9.85 -9.14 -7.95
N GLN A 29 -10.62 -10.07 -8.53
CA GLN A 29 -10.08 -11.18 -9.32
C GLN A 29 -9.34 -10.68 -10.56
N ARG A 30 -9.97 -9.76 -11.31
CA ARG A 30 -9.32 -9.12 -12.48
C ARG A 30 -8.01 -8.44 -12.09
N GLN A 31 -8.00 -7.71 -10.98
CA GLN A 31 -6.82 -6.98 -10.52
C GLN A 31 -5.68 -7.92 -10.11
N ARG A 32 -5.98 -9.02 -9.42
CA ARG A 32 -4.98 -10.06 -9.09
C ARG A 32 -4.41 -10.73 -10.35
N ILE A 33 -5.23 -11.04 -11.35
CA ILE A 33 -4.78 -11.62 -12.63
C ILE A 33 -3.94 -10.59 -13.41
N ALA A 34 -4.33 -9.33 -13.44
CA ALA A 34 -3.55 -8.26 -14.06
C ALA A 34 -2.17 -8.09 -13.39
N LEU A 35 -2.11 -8.18 -12.05
CA LEU A 35 -0.83 -8.19 -11.32
C LEU A 35 0.03 -9.40 -11.71
N ALA A 36 -0.54 -10.59 -11.81
CA ALA A 36 0.20 -11.79 -12.25
C ALA A 36 0.77 -11.62 -13.66
N ARG A 37 -0.02 -11.05 -14.58
CA ARG A 37 0.42 -10.73 -15.93
C ARG A 37 1.55 -9.70 -15.95
N ALA A 38 1.47 -8.64 -15.15
CA ALA A 38 2.51 -7.62 -15.04
C ALA A 38 3.84 -8.17 -14.50
N LEU A 39 3.81 -9.27 -13.74
CA LEU A 39 4.99 -9.92 -13.16
C LEU A 39 5.51 -11.11 -13.99
N TYR A 40 4.83 -11.46 -15.06
CA TYR A 40 5.22 -12.59 -15.90
C TYR A 40 6.59 -12.33 -16.56
N GLY A 41 7.43 -13.36 -16.57
CA GLY A 41 8.79 -13.27 -17.16
C GLY A 41 9.78 -12.45 -16.32
N ASP A 42 9.46 -12.17 -15.05
CA ASP A 42 10.35 -11.49 -14.12
C ASP A 42 10.90 -10.12 -14.61
N PRO A 43 10.02 -9.19 -15.02
CA PRO A 43 10.46 -7.91 -15.60
C PRO A 43 11.31 -7.11 -14.63
N PHE A 44 12.31 -6.38 -15.18
CA PHE A 44 13.17 -5.48 -14.38
C PHE A 44 12.39 -4.24 -13.89
N LEU A 45 11.48 -3.70 -14.71
CA LEU A 45 10.63 -2.56 -14.37
C LEU A 45 9.16 -2.97 -14.36
N VAL A 46 8.47 -2.68 -13.28
CA VAL A 46 7.03 -2.89 -13.13
C VAL A 46 6.37 -1.56 -12.80
N VAL A 47 5.35 -1.18 -13.58
CA VAL A 47 4.54 0.01 -13.33
C VAL A 47 3.12 -0.41 -12.99
N LEU A 48 2.63 0.02 -11.84
CA LEU A 48 1.31 -0.33 -11.30
C LEU A 48 0.51 0.95 -11.05
N ASP A 49 -0.63 1.07 -11.72
CA ASP A 49 -1.56 2.19 -11.54
C ASP A 49 -2.76 1.72 -10.72
N GLU A 50 -2.96 2.33 -9.54
CA GLU A 50 -4.01 2.01 -8.57
C GLU A 50 -4.20 0.49 -8.31
N PRO A 51 -3.10 -0.29 -8.08
CA PRO A 51 -3.15 -1.76 -8.09
C PRO A 51 -3.95 -2.36 -6.94
N ASN A 52 -4.42 -1.57 -6.00
CA ASN A 52 -5.16 -2.01 -4.81
C ASN A 52 -6.58 -1.44 -4.70
N SER A 53 -7.10 -0.79 -5.74
CA SER A 53 -8.43 -0.15 -5.72
C SER A 53 -9.58 -1.12 -5.39
N ASN A 54 -9.52 -2.36 -5.89
CA ASN A 54 -10.54 -3.39 -5.73
C ASN A 54 -10.05 -4.63 -4.94
N LEU A 55 -8.88 -4.57 -4.31
CA LEU A 55 -8.34 -5.67 -3.54
C LEU A 55 -8.93 -5.73 -2.13
N ASP A 56 -9.22 -6.95 -1.70
CA ASP A 56 -9.41 -7.29 -0.30
C ASP A 56 -8.07 -7.36 0.45
N SER A 57 -8.09 -7.62 1.75
CA SER A 57 -6.89 -7.69 2.59
C SER A 57 -5.91 -8.80 2.16
N GLU A 58 -6.40 -9.88 1.57
CA GLU A 58 -5.54 -10.95 1.03
C GLU A 58 -4.84 -10.50 -0.25
N GLY A 59 -5.57 -9.87 -1.18
CA GLY A 59 -5.03 -9.29 -2.40
C GLY A 59 -4.03 -8.17 -2.13
N GLU A 60 -4.29 -7.34 -1.14
CA GLU A 60 -3.36 -6.27 -0.74
C GLU A 60 -2.05 -6.84 -0.19
N ARG A 61 -2.10 -7.89 0.64
CA ARG A 61 -0.89 -8.63 1.07
C ARG A 61 -0.14 -9.25 -0.10
N ALA A 62 -0.85 -9.86 -1.05
CA ALA A 62 -0.24 -10.43 -2.25
C ALA A 62 0.46 -9.37 -3.11
N LEU A 63 -0.12 -8.17 -3.24
CA LEU A 63 0.50 -7.03 -3.91
C LEU A 63 1.78 -6.57 -3.20
N ILE A 64 1.74 -6.39 -1.88
CA ILE A 64 2.92 -5.99 -1.08
C ILE A 64 4.04 -7.03 -1.22
N HIS A 65 3.71 -8.32 -1.16
CA HIS A 65 4.66 -9.40 -1.41
C HIS A 65 5.26 -9.36 -2.82
N ALA A 66 4.43 -9.05 -3.83
CA ALA A 66 4.89 -8.93 -5.21
C ALA A 66 5.90 -7.78 -5.38
N ILE A 67 5.60 -6.61 -4.80
CA ILE A 67 6.52 -5.45 -4.76
C ILE A 67 7.85 -5.84 -4.10
N ALA A 68 7.79 -6.47 -2.94
CA ALA A 68 8.98 -6.90 -2.20
C ALA A 68 9.85 -7.89 -3.01
N ARG A 69 9.23 -8.85 -3.74
CA ARG A 69 9.95 -9.81 -4.59
C ARG A 69 10.65 -9.14 -5.77
N VAL A 70 10.01 -8.19 -6.44
CA VAL A 70 10.64 -7.44 -7.55
C VAL A 70 11.86 -6.68 -7.04
N ARG A 71 11.72 -6.01 -5.88
CA ARG A 71 12.83 -5.27 -5.24
C ARG A 71 13.98 -6.21 -4.82
N ALA A 72 13.68 -7.35 -4.22
CA ALA A 72 14.69 -8.30 -3.74
C ALA A 72 15.60 -8.84 -4.86
N ARG A 73 15.10 -8.89 -6.11
CA ARG A 73 15.92 -9.28 -7.27
C ARG A 73 16.58 -8.08 -7.99
N GLY A 74 16.55 -6.88 -7.40
CA GLY A 74 17.14 -5.66 -7.96
C GLY A 74 16.26 -4.96 -9.01
N GLY A 75 14.99 -5.37 -9.17
CA GLY A 75 14.04 -4.72 -10.06
C GLY A 75 13.48 -3.41 -9.48
N ILE A 76 12.88 -2.61 -10.35
CA ILE A 76 12.25 -1.32 -10.02
C ILE A 76 10.73 -1.47 -10.08
N VAL A 77 10.04 -0.96 -9.05
CA VAL A 77 8.57 -0.87 -9.03
C VAL A 77 8.17 0.59 -8.91
N VAL A 78 7.36 1.07 -9.85
CA VAL A 78 6.68 2.36 -9.78
C VAL A 78 5.22 2.10 -9.48
N VAL A 79 4.71 2.67 -8.38
CA VAL A 79 3.32 2.48 -7.96
C VAL A 79 2.64 3.83 -7.85
N ILE A 80 1.50 3.98 -8.52
CA ILE A 80 0.59 5.10 -8.31
C ILE A 80 -0.50 4.59 -7.35
N ALA A 81 -0.55 5.14 -6.15
CA ALA A 81 -1.49 4.70 -5.12
C ALA A 81 -1.76 5.81 -4.09
N HIS A 82 -2.88 5.70 -3.39
CA HIS A 82 -3.25 6.61 -2.31
C HIS A 82 -3.49 5.88 -0.97
N ARG A 83 -3.50 4.55 -0.95
CA ARG A 83 -3.72 3.76 0.28
C ARG A 83 -2.43 3.60 1.09
N PRO A 84 -2.47 3.83 2.42
CA PRO A 84 -1.28 3.83 3.29
C PRO A 84 -0.45 2.55 3.25
N ALA A 85 -1.08 1.37 3.13
CA ALA A 85 -0.36 0.09 3.14
C ALA A 85 0.62 -0.04 1.96
N VAL A 86 0.21 0.38 0.76
CA VAL A 86 1.08 0.36 -0.43
C VAL A 86 2.15 1.44 -0.34
N LEU A 87 1.79 2.64 0.18
CA LEU A 87 2.74 3.73 0.36
C LEU A 87 3.89 3.37 1.32
N GLN A 88 3.63 2.50 2.32
CA GLN A 88 4.65 2.00 3.24
C GLN A 88 5.55 0.91 2.63
N ALA A 89 5.13 0.29 1.52
CA ALA A 89 5.88 -0.78 0.86
C ALA A 89 6.95 -0.28 -0.11
N VAL A 90 7.06 1.03 -0.34
CA VAL A 90 8.01 1.65 -1.27
C VAL A 90 9.10 2.43 -0.54
N ASP A 91 10.28 2.58 -1.18
CA ASP A 91 11.44 3.26 -0.57
C ASP A 91 11.35 4.78 -0.69
N HIS A 92 10.85 5.26 -1.85
CA HIS A 92 10.77 6.67 -2.18
C HIS A 92 9.35 7.03 -2.60
N MET A 93 8.99 8.28 -2.36
CA MET A 93 7.71 8.85 -2.76
C MET A 93 7.93 10.12 -3.57
N LEU A 94 7.12 10.26 -4.61
CA LEU A 94 6.94 11.48 -5.38
C LEU A 94 5.49 11.95 -5.18
N VAL A 95 5.32 13.17 -4.71
CA VAL A 95 3.99 13.80 -4.58
C VAL A 95 3.82 14.83 -5.68
N LEU A 96 2.77 14.61 -6.48
CA LEU A 96 2.37 15.52 -7.56
C LEU A 96 1.06 16.21 -7.19
N ASN A 97 0.96 17.50 -7.48
CA ASN A 97 -0.28 18.26 -7.39
C ASN A 97 -0.34 19.24 -8.56
N GLU A 98 -1.47 19.24 -9.29
CA GLU A 98 -1.68 20.06 -10.48
C GLU A 98 -0.51 19.99 -11.50
N GLY A 99 0.02 18.78 -11.71
CA GLY A 99 1.14 18.53 -12.64
C GLY A 99 2.51 19.02 -12.14
N ARG A 100 2.62 19.50 -10.89
CA ARG A 100 3.87 19.99 -10.29
C ARG A 100 4.33 19.08 -9.15
N MET A 101 5.63 18.87 -9.06
CA MET A 101 6.26 18.17 -7.96
C MET A 101 6.16 19.00 -6.67
N GLN A 102 5.47 18.45 -5.65
CA GLN A 102 5.34 19.06 -4.33
C GLN A 102 6.40 18.55 -3.36
N ALA A 103 6.72 17.25 -3.44
CA ALA A 103 7.75 16.64 -2.63
C ALA A 103 8.35 15.42 -3.34
N PHE A 104 9.62 15.15 -3.08
CA PHE A 104 10.31 13.92 -3.47
C PHE A 104 11.32 13.55 -2.39
N GLY A 105 11.38 12.27 -2.03
CA GLY A 105 12.32 11.78 -1.03
C GLY A 105 11.99 10.38 -0.54
N THR A 106 12.66 9.95 0.53
CA THR A 106 12.34 8.66 1.16
C THR A 106 10.91 8.67 1.71
N THR A 107 10.27 7.50 1.72
CA THR A 107 8.92 7.35 2.27
C THR A 107 8.82 7.89 3.70
N ALA A 108 9.84 7.63 4.53
CA ALA A 108 9.88 8.12 5.91
C ALA A 108 9.89 9.65 6.01
N ALA A 109 10.50 10.35 5.05
CA ALA A 109 10.56 11.80 5.03
C ALA A 109 9.27 12.44 4.46
N VAL A 110 8.68 11.84 3.43
CA VAL A 110 7.56 12.43 2.68
C VAL A 110 6.20 12.06 3.28
N LEU A 111 6.01 10.81 3.73
CA LEU A 111 4.73 10.33 4.24
C LEU A 111 4.15 11.18 5.38
N PRO A 112 4.93 11.67 6.37
CA PRO A 112 4.41 12.54 7.41
C PRO A 112 3.88 13.88 6.92
N LEU A 113 4.33 14.36 5.75
CA LEU A 113 3.87 15.61 5.15
C LEU A 113 2.46 15.48 4.56
N LEU A 114 2.03 14.26 4.22
CA LEU A 114 0.72 13.96 3.65
C LEU A 114 -0.36 13.74 4.71
N VAL A 115 0.03 13.49 5.97
CA VAL A 115 -0.90 13.30 7.08
C VAL A 115 -1.32 14.68 7.62
N PRO A 116 -2.61 15.05 7.63
CA PRO A 116 -3.06 16.31 8.19
C PRO A 116 -2.62 16.42 9.67
N LYS A 117 -2.09 17.57 10.05
CA LYS A 117 -1.58 17.89 11.41
C LYS A 117 -2.60 17.64 12.54
N ALA A 118 -3.89 17.50 12.22
CA ALA A 118 -4.99 17.23 13.17
C ALA A 118 -5.01 15.80 13.74
N ALA A 119 -4.24 14.86 13.17
CA ALA A 119 -4.20 13.46 13.61
C ALA A 119 -3.02 13.14 14.55
N GLN A 120 -2.20 14.12 14.93
CA GLN A 120 -1.14 13.90 15.91
C GLN A 120 -1.75 13.94 17.33
N PRO A 121 -1.61 12.87 18.14
CA PRO A 121 -2.04 12.91 19.53
C PRO A 121 -1.29 14.02 20.25
N ALA A 122 -2.04 14.91 20.94
CA ALA A 122 -1.47 15.99 21.72
C ALA A 122 -0.43 15.42 22.71
N PRO A 123 0.72 16.07 22.90
CA PRO A 123 1.72 15.63 23.86
C PRO A 123 1.08 15.54 25.26
N ALA A 124 1.22 14.36 25.89
CA ALA A 124 0.65 14.11 27.22
C ALA A 124 1.01 15.24 28.18
N ARG A 125 0.00 15.96 28.67
CA ARG A 125 0.15 17.00 29.70
C ARG A 125 0.83 16.35 30.91
N ARG A 126 2.08 16.72 31.18
CA ARG A 126 2.77 16.40 32.42
C ARG A 126 1.91 16.93 33.57
N LYS A 127 1.35 16.02 34.36
CA LYS A 127 0.70 16.38 35.63
C LYS A 127 1.72 17.08 36.49
N ARG A 128 1.53 18.37 36.74
CA ARG A 128 2.26 19.12 37.78
C ARG A 128 1.98 18.44 39.12
N LYS A 129 3.00 17.89 39.76
CA LYS A 129 2.96 17.52 41.17
C LYS A 129 2.60 18.76 41.96
N LYS A 130 1.47 18.72 42.66
CA LYS A 130 1.09 19.68 43.68
C LYS A 130 1.98 19.39 44.88
N ASP A 131 2.94 20.28 45.15
CA ASP A 131 3.73 20.23 46.38
C ASP A 131 2.80 20.45 47.54
N ALA A 132 2.78 19.47 48.47
CA ALA A 132 2.03 19.55 49.70
C ALA A 132 2.82 20.43 50.68
N GLU A 133 2.24 21.54 51.07
CA GLU A 133 2.70 22.37 52.19
C GLU A 133 2.54 21.59 53.52
N PRO A 134 3.53 21.58 54.41
CA PRO A 134 3.36 20.98 55.73
C PRO A 134 2.63 21.98 56.64
N ARG A 135 1.50 21.58 57.18
CA ARG A 135 0.81 22.28 58.26
C ARG A 135 1.64 22.19 59.54
N GLN A 136 2.18 23.30 59.99
CA GLN A 136 2.68 23.48 61.36
C GLN A 136 1.47 23.68 62.28
N ASN A 137 1.36 22.78 63.28
CA ASN A 137 0.54 23.01 64.46
C ASN A 137 1.43 23.60 65.54
N ALA A 138 0.99 24.73 66.13
CA ALA A 138 1.28 25.14 67.48
C ALA A 138 -0.07 25.31 68.20
#